data_c7ec1cca5eeeeec6bd7b29c9a4c789c4
#
_entry.id   c7ec1cca5eeeeec6bd7b29c9a4c789c4
#
_cell.length_a   1.000
_cell.length_b   1.000
_cell.length_c   1.000
_cell.angle_alpha   90.00
_cell.angle_beta   90.00
_cell.angle_gamma   90.00
#
_symmetry.space_group_name_H-M   'P 1'
#
loop_
_entity.id
_entity.type
_entity.pdbx_description
1 polymer ?
#
loop_
_entity_poly.entity_id
_entity_poly.type
_entity_poly.pdbx_seq_one_letter_code
_entity_poly.pdbx_strand_id
1 'polypeptide(L)'
;TAPVPTSPDIDRDPLADLDPQLWPARSAAEMLEVPLAEDLPDSEAWSQLGADDDLQQARQQLVDFLSVAYLDPEPLSALDDDAAHARVAEAAPEFWQEELQESWDGGTRYFYAIAFAEGFRSVGRPAIAVQWLRGENEDGGPTLMVGGTLAWTVLDTGTRAVGVIAYRYGIVADLTEDGALEQALLRVTIHGVDGCETFDEGLLVPALADTEPHRAAQERTHEAIIASPQVSREDLVHPSSPLFSGDKTTNILCD
;
A
#
# COMPACT_ATOMS: atom_id res chain seq x y z
N THR A 1 39.87 -9.88 2.92
CA THR A 1 38.45 -9.56 3.08
C THR A 1 38.26 -8.11 2.68
N ALA A 2 37.70 -7.87 1.48
CA ALA A 2 37.32 -6.53 1.06
C ALA A 2 36.20 -6.03 2.01
N PRO A 3 36.22 -4.76 2.43
CA PRO A 3 35.15 -4.22 3.25
C PRO A 3 33.85 -4.29 2.44
N VAL A 4 32.82 -4.84 3.04
CA VAL A 4 31.44 -4.78 2.51
C VAL A 4 31.12 -3.28 2.42
N PRO A 5 30.75 -2.75 1.24
CA PRO A 5 30.40 -1.35 1.14
C PRO A 5 29.16 -1.09 2.00
N THR A 6 29.36 -0.31 3.05
CA THR A 6 28.31 0.23 3.89
C THR A 6 27.51 1.22 3.10
N SER A 7 26.26 0.96 2.88
CA SER A 7 25.23 1.77 2.18
C SER A 7 25.58 2.19 0.75
N PRO A 8 24.69 2.08 -0.21
CA PRO A 8 24.87 2.76 -1.47
C PRO A 8 25.00 4.25 -1.16
N ASP A 9 26.01 4.88 -1.77
CA ASP A 9 26.05 6.33 -1.90
C ASP A 9 24.88 6.68 -2.83
N ILE A 10 23.69 6.74 -2.25
CA ILE A 10 22.50 7.27 -2.92
C ILE A 10 22.73 8.77 -2.85
N ASP A 11 23.32 9.35 -3.89
CA ASP A 11 23.62 10.78 -3.97
C ASP A 11 22.37 11.64 -3.69
N ARG A 12 21.18 11.05 -3.80
CA ARG A 12 19.90 11.67 -3.45
C ARG A 12 18.83 10.60 -3.23
N ASP A 13 18.25 10.56 -2.01
CA ASP A 13 17.02 9.81 -1.76
C ASP A 13 15.88 10.40 -2.59
N PRO A 14 15.28 9.65 -3.54
CA PRO A 14 14.19 10.15 -4.37
C PRO A 14 12.97 10.62 -3.58
N LEU A 15 12.82 10.19 -2.33
CA LEU A 15 11.72 10.55 -1.43
C LEU A 15 12.08 11.68 -0.43
N ALA A 16 13.32 12.23 -0.49
CA ALA A 16 13.79 13.21 0.48
C ALA A 16 13.05 14.56 0.40
N ASP A 17 12.66 14.96 -0.81
CA ASP A 17 12.05 16.27 -1.08
C ASP A 17 10.52 16.25 -1.08
N LEU A 18 9.89 15.15 -0.64
CA LEU A 18 8.43 15.08 -0.56
C LEU A 18 7.90 16.03 0.50
N ASP A 19 6.84 16.78 0.14
CA ASP A 19 6.16 17.71 1.03
C ASP A 19 5.57 16.96 2.25
N PRO A 20 6.03 17.25 3.48
CA PRO A 20 5.53 16.57 4.68
C PRO A 20 4.05 16.88 4.98
N GLN A 21 3.45 17.91 4.37
CA GLN A 21 2.02 18.15 4.51
C GLN A 21 1.19 17.16 3.66
N LEU A 22 1.73 16.74 2.53
CA LEU A 22 1.11 15.74 1.66
C LEU A 22 1.50 14.31 2.06
N TRP A 23 2.64 14.15 2.75
CA TRP A 23 3.20 12.87 3.18
C TRP A 23 3.38 12.86 4.70
N PRO A 24 2.28 12.84 5.47
CA PRO A 24 2.32 13.06 6.92
C PRO A 24 2.91 11.89 7.71
N ALA A 25 3.06 10.71 7.12
CA ALA A 25 3.51 9.54 7.83
C ALA A 25 4.73 8.87 7.19
N ARG A 26 5.54 8.21 8.02
CA ARG A 26 6.70 7.39 7.64
C ARG A 26 6.70 6.04 8.35
N SER A 27 5.69 5.79 9.19
CA SER A 27 5.56 4.57 9.97
C SER A 27 4.09 4.26 10.29
N ALA A 28 3.83 3.03 10.69
CA ALA A 28 2.51 2.59 11.15
C ALA A 28 1.97 3.44 12.32
N ALA A 29 2.84 3.79 13.27
CA ALA A 29 2.43 4.61 14.41
C ALA A 29 1.96 6.01 13.97
N GLU A 30 2.70 6.64 13.05
CA GLU A 30 2.33 7.95 12.51
C GLU A 30 1.04 7.90 11.68
N MET A 31 0.72 6.76 11.03
CA MET A 31 -0.56 6.60 10.33
C MET A 31 -1.77 6.74 11.26
N LEU A 32 -1.65 6.26 12.50
CA LEU A 32 -2.71 6.36 13.51
C LEU A 32 -2.86 7.77 14.06
N GLU A 33 -1.82 8.61 14.01
CA GLU A 33 -1.84 10.00 14.44
C GLU A 33 -2.54 10.93 13.44
N VAL A 34 -2.71 10.50 12.18
CA VAL A 34 -3.39 11.29 11.16
C VAL A 34 -4.86 11.43 11.54
N PRO A 35 -5.40 12.67 11.61
CA PRO A 35 -6.78 12.90 12.01
C PRO A 35 -7.78 12.17 11.11
N LEU A 36 -8.84 11.67 11.74
CA LEU A 36 -10.00 11.16 11.03
C LEU A 36 -10.80 12.34 10.46
N ALA A 37 -10.98 12.37 9.15
CA ALA A 37 -11.84 13.35 8.50
C ALA A 37 -13.29 12.86 8.48
N GLU A 38 -14.21 13.75 8.80
CA GLU A 38 -15.65 13.51 8.71
C GLU A 38 -16.16 14.10 7.41
N ASP A 39 -16.55 13.24 6.49
CA ASP A 39 -17.01 13.66 5.16
C ASP A 39 -18.54 13.80 5.06
N LEU A 40 -19.26 13.30 6.09
CA LEU A 40 -20.70 13.36 6.19
C LEU A 40 -21.11 14.12 7.44
N PRO A 41 -22.21 14.89 7.40
CA PRO A 41 -22.80 15.44 8.60
C PRO A 41 -23.11 14.30 9.57
N ASP A 42 -22.97 14.59 10.88
CA ASP A 42 -23.24 13.66 11.98
C ASP A 42 -24.41 12.75 11.66
N SER A 43 -24.13 11.52 11.24
CA SER A 43 -25.18 10.54 11.10
C SER A 43 -25.56 10.03 12.48
N GLU A 44 -26.84 9.71 12.66
CA GLU A 44 -27.35 9.18 13.93
C GLU A 44 -26.65 7.84 14.27
N ALA A 45 -26.16 7.12 13.25
CA ALA A 45 -25.38 5.89 13.40
C ALA A 45 -24.02 6.13 14.09
N TRP A 46 -23.31 7.21 13.73
CA TRP A 46 -22.03 7.55 14.34
C TRP A 46 -22.16 8.07 15.78
N SER A 47 -23.27 8.70 16.11
CA SER A 47 -23.53 9.13 17.49
C SER A 47 -23.87 7.96 18.43
N GLN A 48 -24.22 6.79 17.86
CA GLN A 48 -24.50 5.54 18.59
C GLN A 48 -23.28 4.64 18.73
N LEU A 49 -22.31 4.75 17.81
CA LEU A 49 -20.98 4.19 18.00
C LEU A 49 -20.33 5.01 19.10
N GLY A 50 -20.36 4.55 20.31
CA GLY A 50 -19.76 5.23 21.47
C GLY A 50 -18.42 5.91 21.11
N ALA A 51 -17.84 6.65 21.97
CA ALA A 51 -16.68 7.50 21.73
C ALA A 51 -15.57 6.84 20.87
N ASP A 52 -14.63 7.64 20.39
CA ASP A 52 -13.46 7.33 19.53
C ASP A 52 -12.72 5.97 19.76
N ASP A 53 -12.96 5.30 20.89
CA ASP A 53 -12.28 4.04 21.24
C ASP A 53 -12.61 2.87 20.29
N ASP A 54 -13.86 2.77 19.82
CA ASP A 54 -14.28 1.66 18.93
C ASP A 54 -13.67 1.83 17.52
N LEU A 55 -13.62 3.07 17.04
CA LEU A 55 -12.93 3.40 15.79
C LEU A 55 -11.41 3.22 15.90
N GLN A 56 -10.84 3.46 17.08
CA GLN A 56 -9.42 3.23 17.32
C GLN A 56 -9.06 1.74 17.15
N GLN A 57 -9.90 0.83 17.61
CA GLN A 57 -9.66 -0.60 17.44
C GLN A 57 -9.69 -1.00 15.96
N ALA A 58 -10.69 -0.55 15.21
CA ALA A 58 -10.79 -0.83 13.76
C ALA A 58 -9.60 -0.23 12.99
N ARG A 59 -9.21 1.02 13.31
CA ARG A 59 -8.02 1.66 12.73
C ARG A 59 -6.76 0.86 13.04
N GLN A 60 -6.60 0.42 14.29
CA GLN A 60 -5.42 -0.36 14.69
C GLN A 60 -5.34 -1.67 13.91
N GLN A 61 -6.43 -2.41 13.75
CA GLN A 61 -6.43 -3.65 12.96
C GLN A 61 -6.02 -3.42 11.50
N LEU A 62 -6.54 -2.36 10.87
CA LEU A 62 -6.14 -2.03 9.50
C LEU A 62 -4.67 -1.60 9.40
N VAL A 63 -4.17 -0.86 10.38
CA VAL A 63 -2.75 -0.46 10.43
C VAL A 63 -1.84 -1.64 10.74
N ASP A 64 -2.25 -2.58 11.57
CA ASP A 64 -1.49 -3.80 11.84
C ASP A 64 -1.32 -4.63 10.56
N PHE A 65 -2.39 -4.80 9.78
CA PHE A 65 -2.31 -5.43 8.47
C PHE A 65 -1.38 -4.65 7.52
N LEU A 66 -1.60 -3.34 7.33
CA LEU A 66 -0.78 -2.51 6.45
C LEU A 66 0.70 -2.51 6.88
N SER A 67 0.95 -2.55 8.19
CA SER A 67 2.31 -2.59 8.73
C SER A 67 3.05 -3.85 8.28
N VAL A 68 2.44 -5.00 8.41
CA VAL A 68 3.04 -6.28 8.01
C VAL A 68 3.10 -6.39 6.49
N ALA A 69 2.01 -6.04 5.80
CA ALA A 69 1.86 -6.25 4.37
C ALA A 69 2.68 -5.26 3.53
N TYR A 70 2.74 -3.97 3.94
CA TYR A 70 3.29 -2.91 3.08
C TYR A 70 4.43 -2.09 3.70
N LEU A 71 4.58 -2.09 5.03
CA LEU A 71 5.60 -1.27 5.68
C LEU A 71 6.84 -2.04 6.13
N ASP A 72 6.84 -3.36 5.99
CA ASP A 72 7.97 -4.23 6.38
C ASP A 72 8.29 -5.26 5.27
N PRO A 73 8.73 -4.80 4.07
CA PRO A 73 8.95 -5.68 2.92
C PRO A 73 10.15 -6.63 3.07
N GLU A 74 11.18 -6.27 3.82
CA GLU A 74 12.41 -7.07 3.95
C GLU A 74 12.16 -8.46 4.56
N PRO A 75 11.44 -8.60 5.69
CA PRO A 75 11.09 -9.91 6.21
C PRO A 75 10.26 -10.75 5.25
N LEU A 76 9.29 -10.14 4.54
CA LEU A 76 8.45 -10.87 3.58
C LEU A 76 9.25 -11.37 2.37
N SER A 77 10.18 -10.56 1.89
CA SER A 77 11.07 -10.94 0.78
C SER A 77 12.06 -12.07 1.15
N ALA A 78 12.37 -12.21 2.44
CA ALA A 78 13.31 -13.23 2.95
C ALA A 78 12.64 -14.57 3.30
N LEU A 79 11.30 -14.60 3.42
CA LEU A 79 10.55 -15.81 3.78
C LEU A 79 10.22 -16.65 2.54
N ASP A 80 10.08 -17.96 2.75
CA ASP A 80 9.42 -18.81 1.77
C ASP A 80 7.92 -18.45 1.67
N ASP A 81 7.27 -18.98 0.67
CA ASP A 81 5.90 -18.62 0.31
C ASP A 81 4.89 -18.90 1.42
N ASP A 82 4.97 -20.07 2.05
CA ASP A 82 4.07 -20.50 3.12
C ASP A 82 4.26 -19.62 4.37
N ALA A 83 5.50 -19.30 4.72
CA ALA A 83 5.81 -18.46 5.87
C ALA A 83 5.42 -17.00 5.63
N ALA A 84 5.58 -16.49 4.40
CA ALA A 84 5.13 -15.15 4.02
C ALA A 84 3.60 -15.04 4.09
N HIS A 85 2.88 -16.04 3.55
CA HIS A 85 1.43 -16.13 3.66
C HIS A 85 0.98 -16.12 5.13
N ALA A 86 1.52 -17.03 5.94
CA ALA A 86 1.14 -17.16 7.35
C ALA A 86 1.34 -15.83 8.11
N ARG A 87 2.44 -15.10 7.84
CA ARG A 87 2.73 -13.82 8.47
C ARG A 87 1.71 -12.74 8.11
N VAL A 88 1.31 -12.65 6.83
CA VAL A 88 0.32 -11.66 6.39
C VAL A 88 -1.07 -12.06 6.88
N ALA A 89 -1.40 -13.34 6.81
CA ALA A 89 -2.68 -13.86 7.28
C ALA A 89 -2.90 -13.65 8.79
N GLU A 90 -1.86 -13.77 9.61
CA GLU A 90 -1.93 -13.48 11.05
C GLU A 90 -2.31 -12.02 11.35
N ALA A 91 -1.85 -11.08 10.52
CA ALA A 91 -2.14 -9.66 10.68
C ALA A 91 -3.44 -9.21 10.01
N ALA A 92 -3.96 -10.02 9.08
CA ALA A 92 -5.14 -9.68 8.32
C ALA A 92 -6.43 -9.94 9.10
N PRO A 93 -7.49 -9.14 8.88
CA PRO A 93 -8.82 -9.45 9.37
C PRO A 93 -9.29 -10.84 8.91
N GLU A 94 -10.06 -11.53 9.76
CA GLU A 94 -10.51 -12.92 9.52
C GLU A 94 -11.25 -13.08 8.19
N PHE A 95 -12.05 -12.10 7.80
CA PHE A 95 -12.84 -12.13 6.56
C PHE A 95 -11.97 -12.06 5.28
N TRP A 96 -10.68 -11.71 5.37
CA TRP A 96 -9.76 -11.73 4.22
C TRP A 96 -8.97 -13.02 4.05
N GLN A 97 -9.10 -13.98 4.94
CA GLN A 97 -8.30 -15.22 4.91
C GLN A 97 -8.48 -16.01 3.60
N GLU A 98 -9.71 -16.09 3.11
CA GLU A 98 -10.01 -16.79 1.86
C GLU A 98 -9.40 -16.07 0.64
N GLU A 99 -9.58 -14.76 0.54
CA GLU A 99 -9.00 -13.94 -0.55
C GLU A 99 -7.46 -13.95 -0.54
N LEU A 100 -6.87 -13.92 0.65
CA LEU A 100 -5.42 -14.04 0.80
C LEU A 100 -4.92 -15.39 0.27
N GLN A 101 -5.56 -16.48 0.66
CA GLN A 101 -5.20 -17.81 0.18
C GLN A 101 -5.34 -17.91 -1.34
N GLU A 102 -6.45 -17.43 -1.90
CA GLU A 102 -6.66 -17.40 -3.35
C GLU A 102 -5.60 -16.57 -4.08
N SER A 103 -5.20 -15.44 -3.49
CA SER A 103 -4.17 -14.56 -4.07
C SER A 103 -2.79 -15.23 -4.06
N TRP A 104 -2.45 -15.97 -3.00
CA TRP A 104 -1.20 -16.73 -2.94
C TRP A 104 -1.20 -17.88 -3.93
N ASP A 105 -2.25 -18.68 -3.97
CA ASP A 105 -2.41 -19.81 -4.89
C ASP A 105 -2.41 -19.35 -6.37
N GLY A 106 -2.95 -18.16 -6.63
CA GLY A 106 -3.03 -17.54 -7.94
C GLY A 106 -1.79 -16.77 -8.38
N GLY A 107 -0.74 -16.67 -7.53
CA GLY A 107 0.47 -15.92 -7.83
C GLY A 107 0.29 -14.40 -7.87
N THR A 108 -0.77 -13.87 -7.24
CA THR A 108 -1.09 -12.44 -7.22
C THR A 108 -0.89 -11.79 -5.85
N ARG A 109 -0.10 -12.43 -4.98
CA ARG A 109 0.16 -11.99 -3.61
C ARG A 109 0.68 -10.56 -3.50
N TYR A 110 1.31 -10.03 -4.56
CA TYR A 110 1.82 -8.65 -4.59
C TYR A 110 0.73 -7.58 -4.45
N PHE A 111 -0.55 -7.92 -4.56
CA PHE A 111 -1.64 -7.01 -4.20
C PHE A 111 -1.83 -6.90 -2.68
N TYR A 112 -1.48 -7.96 -1.95
CA TYR A 112 -1.65 -8.04 -0.50
C TYR A 112 -0.35 -7.89 0.29
N ALA A 113 0.81 -7.92 -0.37
CA ALA A 113 2.09 -7.82 0.32
C ALA A 113 3.19 -7.27 -0.56
N ILE A 114 4.01 -6.38 -0.01
CA ILE A 114 5.23 -5.92 -0.66
C ILE A 114 6.34 -6.92 -0.34
N ALA A 115 6.63 -7.80 -1.29
CA ALA A 115 7.76 -8.72 -1.26
C ALA A 115 8.52 -8.63 -2.59
N PHE A 116 9.82 -8.40 -2.51
CA PHE A 116 10.67 -8.21 -3.69
C PHE A 116 11.24 -9.53 -4.20
N ALA A 117 11.39 -9.64 -5.51
CA ALA A 117 12.17 -10.69 -6.14
C ALA A 117 13.66 -10.62 -5.72
N GLU A 118 14.38 -11.74 -5.91
CA GLU A 118 15.80 -11.81 -5.56
C GLU A 118 16.60 -10.70 -6.27
N GLY A 119 17.51 -10.09 -5.55
CA GLY A 119 18.34 -8.99 -6.06
C GLY A 119 17.78 -7.60 -5.79
N PHE A 120 16.55 -7.47 -5.32
CA PHE A 120 15.94 -6.18 -4.98
C PHE A 120 15.70 -6.05 -3.49
N ARG A 121 15.78 -4.82 -2.98
CA ARG A 121 15.45 -4.52 -1.59
C ARG A 121 14.98 -3.09 -1.40
N SER A 122 14.23 -2.85 -0.35
CA SER A 122 13.88 -1.50 0.09
C SER A 122 15.07 -0.77 0.71
N VAL A 123 15.04 0.55 0.69
CA VAL A 123 16.06 1.43 1.28
C VAL A 123 15.38 2.51 2.10
N GLY A 124 15.82 2.68 3.32
CA GLY A 124 15.32 3.73 4.19
C GLY A 124 13.93 3.44 4.76
N ARG A 125 13.09 4.46 4.83
CA ARG A 125 11.73 4.40 5.31
C ARG A 125 10.76 4.75 4.18
N PRO A 126 9.55 4.16 4.16
CA PRO A 126 8.54 4.55 3.19
C PRO A 126 8.11 6.00 3.40
N ALA A 127 7.59 6.60 2.35
CA ALA A 127 6.78 7.80 2.45
C ALA A 127 5.32 7.39 2.35
N ILE A 128 4.46 7.91 3.25
CA ILE A 128 3.07 7.52 3.36
C ILE A 128 2.18 8.76 3.34
N ALA A 129 1.41 8.90 2.29
CA ALA A 129 0.26 9.80 2.26
C ALA A 129 -0.96 8.99 2.70
N VAL A 130 -1.56 9.33 3.83
CA VAL A 130 -2.68 8.60 4.41
C VAL A 130 -3.83 9.53 4.71
N GLN A 131 -5.03 9.07 4.43
CA GLN A 131 -6.29 9.70 4.77
C GLN A 131 -7.19 8.68 5.46
N TRP A 132 -7.81 9.11 6.55
CA TRP A 132 -8.86 8.38 7.24
C TRP A 132 -10.17 9.11 7.09
N LEU A 133 -11.22 8.41 6.67
CA LEU A 133 -12.54 8.96 6.41
C LEU A 133 -13.60 8.11 7.09
N ARG A 134 -14.67 8.76 7.53
CA ARG A 134 -15.93 8.10 7.93
C ARG A 134 -16.89 8.12 6.75
N GLY A 135 -17.75 7.10 6.68
CA GLY A 135 -18.80 7.02 5.70
C GLY A 135 -19.95 6.15 6.17
N GLU A 136 -20.89 5.98 5.27
CA GLU A 136 -21.98 5.03 5.37
C GLU A 136 -21.99 4.16 4.11
N ASN A 137 -22.29 2.89 4.26
CA ASN A 137 -22.50 1.98 3.13
C ASN A 137 -23.90 2.20 2.52
N GLU A 138 -24.22 1.44 1.48
CA GLU A 138 -25.50 1.56 0.76
C GLU A 138 -26.73 1.28 1.65
N ASP A 139 -26.56 0.48 2.70
CA ASP A 139 -27.59 0.13 3.67
C ASP A 139 -27.68 1.12 4.85
N GLY A 140 -26.84 2.15 4.86
CA GLY A 140 -26.75 3.17 5.92
C GLY A 140 -25.96 2.69 7.14
N GLY A 141 -25.22 1.61 7.04
CA GLY A 141 -24.31 1.12 8.07
C GLY A 141 -22.99 1.93 8.09
N PRO A 142 -22.34 2.00 9.27
CA PRO A 142 -21.11 2.77 9.41
C PRO A 142 -19.94 2.15 8.64
N THR A 143 -19.12 2.99 8.01
CA THR A 143 -17.99 2.58 7.21
C THR A 143 -16.75 3.39 7.59
N LEU A 144 -15.63 2.70 7.78
CA LEU A 144 -14.31 3.30 7.95
C LEU A 144 -13.52 3.15 6.65
N MET A 145 -12.91 4.22 6.20
CA MET A 145 -12.10 4.22 5.00
C MET A 145 -10.68 4.68 5.32
N VAL A 146 -9.71 3.99 4.75
CA VAL A 146 -8.30 4.41 4.74
C VAL A 146 -7.77 4.31 3.33
N GLY A 147 -7.07 5.32 2.90
CA GLY A 147 -6.46 5.32 1.58
C GLY A 147 -5.35 6.33 1.42
N GLY A 148 -4.61 6.17 0.35
CA GLY A 148 -3.51 7.05 0.01
C GLY A 148 -2.47 6.41 -0.88
N THR A 149 -1.25 6.89 -0.77
CA THR A 149 -0.10 6.37 -1.51
C THR A 149 1.02 6.03 -0.54
N LEU A 150 1.62 4.88 -0.73
CA LEU A 150 2.81 4.44 -0.02
C LEU A 150 3.92 4.29 -1.05
N ALA A 151 5.06 4.93 -0.82
CA ALA A 151 6.22 4.89 -1.71
C ALA A 151 7.46 4.36 -1.00
N TRP A 152 8.18 3.46 -1.68
CA TRP A 152 9.46 2.93 -1.25
C TRP A 152 10.57 3.28 -2.21
N THR A 153 11.70 3.72 -1.69
CA THR A 153 12.97 3.68 -2.44
C THR A 153 13.42 2.23 -2.52
N VAL A 154 13.76 1.78 -3.72
CA VAL A 154 14.21 0.41 -3.98
C VAL A 154 15.57 0.41 -4.67
N LEU A 155 16.37 -0.61 -4.35
CA LEU A 155 17.72 -0.80 -4.86
C LEU A 155 17.82 -2.17 -5.55
N ASP A 156 18.32 -2.18 -6.77
CA ASP A 156 18.90 -3.39 -7.39
C ASP A 156 20.32 -3.60 -6.85
N THR A 157 20.54 -4.69 -6.16
CA THR A 157 21.83 -4.99 -5.50
C THR A 157 22.91 -5.40 -6.49
N GLY A 158 22.54 -5.88 -7.68
CA GLY A 158 23.44 -6.28 -8.75
C GLY A 158 23.98 -5.08 -9.54
N THR A 159 23.08 -4.26 -10.09
CA THR A 159 23.42 -3.10 -10.92
C THR A 159 23.66 -1.83 -10.12
N ARG A 160 23.22 -1.77 -8.89
CA ARG A 160 23.20 -0.57 -8.00
C ARG A 160 22.23 0.50 -8.47
N ALA A 161 21.32 0.19 -9.39
CA ALA A 161 20.26 1.10 -9.79
C ALA A 161 19.30 1.35 -8.60
N VAL A 162 18.83 2.59 -8.51
CA VAL A 162 17.88 3.05 -7.48
C VAL A 162 16.68 3.66 -8.17
N GLY A 163 15.51 3.36 -7.64
CA GLY A 163 14.26 3.97 -8.10
C GLY A 163 13.18 3.92 -7.03
N VAL A 164 11.95 4.09 -7.44
CA VAL A 164 10.79 4.16 -6.55
C VAL A 164 9.72 3.19 -7.04
N ILE A 165 9.13 2.47 -6.10
CA ILE A 165 7.82 1.84 -6.29
C ILE A 165 6.78 2.60 -5.48
N ALA A 166 5.54 2.61 -5.95
CA ALA A 166 4.45 3.20 -5.20
C ALA A 166 3.21 2.32 -5.25
N TYR A 167 2.57 2.18 -4.10
CA TYR A 167 1.26 1.57 -3.94
C TYR A 167 0.24 2.67 -3.71
N ARG A 168 -0.72 2.79 -4.59
CA ARG A 168 -1.96 3.48 -4.29
C ARG A 168 -2.93 2.46 -3.72
N TYR A 169 -3.39 2.70 -2.52
CA TYR A 169 -4.24 1.77 -1.80
C TYR A 169 -5.48 2.47 -1.27
N GLY A 170 -6.54 1.71 -1.16
CA GLY A 170 -7.77 2.09 -0.50
C GLY A 170 -8.42 0.89 0.13
N ILE A 171 -8.81 1.03 1.39
CA ILE A 171 -9.58 0.04 2.13
C ILE A 171 -10.88 0.72 2.54
N VAL A 172 -11.99 0.11 2.16
CA VAL A 172 -13.34 0.51 2.58
C VAL A 172 -13.87 -0.62 3.43
N ALA A 173 -14.01 -0.38 4.71
CA ALA A 173 -14.39 -1.38 5.70
C ALA A 173 -15.75 -1.04 6.31
N ASP A 174 -16.71 -1.96 6.21
CA ASP A 174 -17.96 -1.88 6.95
C ASP A 174 -17.73 -2.26 8.40
N LEU A 175 -18.44 -1.60 9.27
CA LEU A 175 -18.34 -1.80 10.71
C LEU A 175 -19.67 -2.35 11.25
N THR A 176 -19.57 -3.18 12.27
CA THR A 176 -20.72 -3.55 13.08
C THR A 176 -21.22 -2.36 13.91
N GLU A 177 -22.38 -2.47 14.55
CA GLU A 177 -22.93 -1.43 15.41
C GLU A 177 -22.02 -1.07 16.60
N ASP A 178 -21.15 -2.00 17.03
CA ASP A 178 -20.16 -1.83 18.09
C ASP A 178 -18.76 -1.45 17.58
N GLY A 179 -18.62 -1.13 16.29
CA GLY A 179 -17.41 -0.58 15.71
C GLY A 179 -16.36 -1.62 15.28
N ALA A 180 -16.65 -2.90 15.37
CA ALA A 180 -15.75 -3.95 14.89
C ALA A 180 -15.77 -4.02 13.35
N LEU A 181 -14.65 -4.43 12.73
CA LEU A 181 -14.59 -4.69 11.30
C LEU A 181 -15.44 -5.93 10.94
N GLU A 182 -16.34 -5.79 9.99
CA GLU A 182 -17.23 -6.87 9.53
C GLU A 182 -16.81 -7.40 8.17
N GLN A 183 -16.55 -6.52 7.23
CA GLN A 183 -16.02 -6.81 5.91
C GLN A 183 -15.23 -5.62 5.38
N ALA A 184 -14.36 -5.85 4.41
CA ALA A 184 -13.67 -4.75 3.75
C ALA A 184 -13.32 -5.08 2.30
N LEU A 185 -13.25 -4.05 1.49
CA LEU A 185 -12.74 -4.09 0.14
C LEU A 185 -11.37 -3.44 0.10
N LEU A 186 -10.35 -4.18 -0.33
CA LEU A 186 -9.02 -3.64 -0.64
C LEU A 186 -8.92 -3.33 -2.14
N ARG A 187 -8.42 -2.15 -2.45
CA ARG A 187 -8.05 -1.74 -3.81
C ARG A 187 -6.61 -1.29 -3.83
N VAL A 188 -5.87 -1.75 -4.81
CA VAL A 188 -4.45 -1.43 -4.95
C VAL A 188 -4.10 -1.20 -6.41
N THR A 189 -3.29 -0.17 -6.65
CA THR A 189 -2.59 0.04 -7.91
C THR A 189 -1.11 0.19 -7.63
N ILE A 190 -0.29 -0.53 -8.39
CA ILE A 190 1.15 -0.61 -8.18
C ILE A 190 1.85 0.13 -9.32
N HIS A 191 2.82 0.96 -8.97
CA HIS A 191 3.62 1.75 -9.91
C HIS A 191 5.12 1.44 -9.74
N GLY A 192 5.89 1.60 -10.81
CA GLY A 192 7.34 1.49 -10.76
C GLY A 192 7.88 0.06 -10.82
N VAL A 193 7.04 -0.90 -11.22
CA VAL A 193 7.41 -2.32 -11.39
C VAL A 193 7.41 -2.73 -12.85
N ASP A 194 8.17 -3.76 -13.18
CA ASP A 194 8.01 -4.53 -14.41
C ASP A 194 6.82 -5.47 -14.24
N GLY A 195 5.72 -5.17 -14.93
CA GLY A 195 4.47 -5.91 -14.77
C GLY A 195 4.56 -7.36 -15.23
N CYS A 196 5.32 -7.64 -16.30
CA CYS A 196 5.48 -8.99 -16.83
C CYS A 196 6.30 -9.86 -15.87
N GLU A 197 7.47 -9.38 -15.48
CA GLU A 197 8.33 -10.12 -14.56
C GLU A 197 7.67 -10.27 -13.17
N THR A 198 6.97 -9.23 -12.70
CA THR A 198 6.20 -9.31 -11.44
C THR A 198 5.11 -10.38 -11.49
N PHE A 199 4.40 -10.49 -12.62
CA PHE A 199 3.37 -11.51 -12.79
C PHE A 199 3.98 -12.92 -12.87
N ASP A 200 5.07 -13.09 -13.60
CA ASP A 200 5.73 -14.39 -13.79
C ASP A 200 6.39 -14.87 -12.47
N GLU A 201 7.00 -13.97 -11.70
CA GLU A 201 7.67 -14.29 -10.45
C GLU A 201 6.69 -14.40 -9.25
N GLY A 202 5.51 -13.79 -9.35
CA GLY A 202 4.60 -13.62 -8.21
C GLY A 202 5.15 -12.70 -7.12
N LEU A 203 6.27 -12.03 -7.37
CA LEU A 203 6.98 -11.10 -6.50
C LEU A 203 7.19 -9.77 -7.23
N LEU A 204 7.38 -8.69 -6.48
CA LEU A 204 7.65 -7.39 -7.10
C LEU A 204 9.04 -7.37 -7.76
N VAL A 205 9.04 -7.08 -9.03
CA VAL A 205 10.25 -6.78 -9.80
C VAL A 205 10.25 -5.30 -10.12
N PRO A 206 11.05 -4.47 -9.43
CA PRO A 206 11.12 -3.05 -9.71
C PRO A 206 11.68 -2.76 -11.10
N ALA A 207 11.07 -1.81 -11.82
CA ALA A 207 11.45 -1.41 -13.17
C ALA A 207 12.70 -0.52 -13.16
N LEU A 208 13.88 -1.11 -12.84
CA LEU A 208 15.16 -0.38 -12.67
C LEU A 208 16.19 -0.63 -13.78
N ALA A 209 15.92 -1.50 -14.74
CA ALA A 209 16.84 -1.70 -15.85
C ALA A 209 16.98 -0.44 -16.71
N ASP A 210 18.17 -0.21 -17.28
CA ASP A 210 18.41 0.93 -18.17
C ASP A 210 17.80 0.70 -19.56
N THR A 211 16.48 0.56 -19.60
CA THR A 211 15.66 0.43 -20.80
C THR A 211 14.66 1.57 -20.89
N GLU A 212 14.19 1.86 -22.10
CA GLU A 212 13.18 2.91 -22.30
C GLU A 212 11.88 2.64 -21.53
N PRO A 213 11.30 1.43 -21.55
CA PRO A 213 10.08 1.15 -20.80
C PRO A 213 10.24 1.36 -19.29
N HIS A 214 11.38 0.94 -18.71
CA HIS A 214 11.64 1.09 -17.27
C HIS A 214 11.85 2.54 -16.87
N ARG A 215 12.60 3.32 -17.67
CA ARG A 215 12.74 4.77 -17.44
C ARG A 215 11.39 5.46 -17.47
N ALA A 216 10.57 5.16 -18.47
CA ALA A 216 9.22 5.71 -18.58
C ALA A 216 8.32 5.28 -17.40
N ALA A 217 8.47 4.05 -16.89
CA ALA A 217 7.76 3.60 -15.70
C ALA A 217 8.16 4.40 -14.47
N GLN A 218 9.46 4.63 -14.24
CA GLN A 218 9.96 5.44 -13.13
C GLN A 218 9.52 6.92 -13.22
N GLU A 219 9.55 7.51 -14.42
CA GLU A 219 9.05 8.88 -14.64
C GLU A 219 7.55 8.99 -14.30
N ARG A 220 6.73 8.07 -14.80
CA ARG A 220 5.29 8.04 -14.48
C ARG A 220 5.02 7.82 -12.98
N THR A 221 5.82 6.97 -12.33
CA THR A 221 5.70 6.74 -10.88
C THR A 221 5.99 8.03 -10.12
N HIS A 222 7.05 8.73 -10.48
CA HIS A 222 7.43 9.99 -9.87
C HIS A 222 6.35 11.06 -10.07
N GLU A 223 5.83 11.21 -11.29
CA GLU A 223 4.70 12.10 -11.59
C GLU A 223 3.45 11.74 -10.78
N ALA A 224 3.10 10.46 -10.69
CA ALA A 224 1.94 10.00 -9.93
C ALA A 224 2.06 10.30 -8.43
N ILE A 225 3.26 10.13 -7.86
CA ILE A 225 3.56 10.43 -6.46
C ILE A 225 3.40 11.93 -6.19
N ILE A 226 3.97 12.78 -7.03
CA ILE A 226 3.97 14.23 -6.82
C ILE A 226 2.57 14.83 -7.08
N ALA A 227 1.88 14.39 -8.15
CA ALA A 227 0.65 15.01 -8.60
C ALA A 227 -0.53 14.77 -7.65
N SER A 228 -0.61 13.59 -7.04
CA SER A 228 -1.77 13.23 -6.21
C SER A 228 -1.44 12.11 -5.22
N PRO A 229 -0.76 12.41 -4.12
CA PRO A 229 -0.46 11.40 -3.10
C PRO A 229 -1.71 10.95 -2.32
N GLN A 230 -2.76 11.78 -2.28
CA GLN A 230 -4.00 11.51 -1.56
C GLN A 230 -5.05 10.86 -2.46
N VAL A 231 -5.92 10.09 -1.84
CA VAL A 231 -7.07 9.43 -2.48
C VAL A 231 -8.34 10.06 -1.91
N SER A 232 -9.24 10.56 -2.77
CA SER A 232 -10.48 11.15 -2.30
C SER A 232 -11.49 10.07 -1.87
N ARG A 233 -12.52 10.47 -1.11
CA ARG A 233 -13.62 9.57 -0.78
C ARG A 233 -14.29 9.00 -2.03
N GLU A 234 -14.53 9.84 -3.04
CA GLU A 234 -15.13 9.43 -4.30
C GLU A 234 -14.28 8.34 -4.97
N ASP A 235 -12.96 8.47 -4.93
CA ASP A 235 -12.06 7.47 -5.46
C ASP A 235 -12.11 6.15 -4.68
N LEU A 236 -12.26 6.21 -3.35
CA LEU A 236 -12.34 5.01 -2.51
C LEU A 236 -13.63 4.22 -2.77
N VAL A 237 -14.76 4.89 -2.89
CA VAL A 237 -16.07 4.23 -3.06
C VAL A 237 -16.43 3.92 -4.51
N HIS A 238 -15.84 4.59 -5.48
CA HIS A 238 -16.20 4.42 -6.89
C HIS A 238 -15.42 3.29 -7.55
N PRO A 239 -16.07 2.19 -7.99
CA PRO A 239 -15.38 1.05 -8.62
C PRO A 239 -14.57 1.39 -9.86
N SER A 240 -14.96 2.45 -10.57
CA SER A 240 -14.35 2.91 -11.81
C SER A 240 -13.41 4.10 -11.63
N SER A 241 -12.99 4.39 -10.40
CA SER A 241 -12.02 5.46 -10.17
C SER A 241 -10.75 5.24 -11.00
N PRO A 242 -10.27 6.25 -11.75
CA PRO A 242 -9.02 6.16 -12.49
C PRO A 242 -7.80 5.83 -11.62
N LEU A 243 -7.90 6.08 -10.31
CA LEU A 243 -6.83 5.76 -9.37
C LEU A 243 -6.66 4.26 -9.14
N PHE A 244 -7.75 3.49 -9.30
CA PHE A 244 -7.77 2.03 -9.08
C PHE A 244 -8.13 1.24 -10.34
N SER A 245 -8.58 1.90 -11.40
CA SER A 245 -8.70 1.25 -12.70
C SER A 245 -7.28 1.04 -13.23
N GLY A 246 -6.86 -0.19 -13.35
CA GLY A 246 -5.56 -0.57 -13.92
C GLY A 246 -5.36 -0.15 -15.39
N ASP A 247 -6.15 0.79 -15.86
CA ASP A 247 -6.11 1.28 -17.21
C ASP A 247 -5.10 2.42 -17.31
N LYS A 248 -4.00 2.16 -17.97
CA LYS A 248 -3.07 3.11 -18.62
C LYS A 248 -1.81 3.56 -17.90
N THR A 249 -1.60 3.32 -16.62
CA THR A 249 -0.39 3.85 -15.97
C THR A 249 0.54 2.81 -15.34
N THR A 250 0.08 1.60 -15.13
CA THR A 250 0.84 0.54 -14.46
C THR A 250 1.26 -0.61 -15.34
N ASN A 251 0.67 -0.73 -16.52
CA ASN A 251 0.97 -1.86 -17.37
C ASN A 251 2.13 -1.51 -18.29
N ILE A 252 3.32 -1.94 -17.94
CA ILE A 252 4.18 -2.49 -18.97
C ILE A 252 3.38 -3.69 -19.47
N LEU A 253 2.67 -3.50 -20.56
CA LEU A 253 1.93 -4.59 -21.19
C LEU A 253 2.94 -5.66 -21.54
N CYS A 254 2.66 -6.87 -21.11
CA CYS A 254 3.35 -8.03 -21.63
C CYS A 254 2.89 -8.21 -23.10
N ASP A 255 3.68 -7.75 -24.04
CA ASP A 255 3.48 -7.98 -25.46
C ASP A 255 4.04 -9.35 -25.89
#